data_e8d8e364fc36275cb22955af02ec8fc5
#
_entry.id   e8d8e364fc36275cb22955af02ec8fc5
#
_cell.length_a   1.000
_cell.length_b   1.000
_cell.length_c   1.000
_cell.angle_alpha   90.00
_cell.angle_beta   90.00
_cell.angle_gamma   90.00
#
_symmetry.space_group_name_H-M   'P 1'
#
loop_
_entity.id
_entity.type
_entity.pdbx_description
1 polymer ?
#
loop_
_entity_poly.entity_id
_entity_poly.type
_entity_poly.pdbx_seq_one_letter_code
_entity_poly.pdbx_strand_id
1 'polypeptide(L)'
;VSSKQTEISNNQQKIASSLAESEQLGKDIENGKTELEKIVKNYQVSKGDNVYLEYIFKATSYEDLIYRYAVMEQLMDYQKNKIDEWKGKIEYNTQLKIDLENREVELSNQIDSLANDIKSLNNKLSDYLDVTMDIKDEIASTQELINYYEKIGCKEDEDLEKCVSVKGDTGFLRPLNRGTTTSYFGYRTHPVTGVKNKFHSGIDIGGNKEGTNVYSVANGMVSKIVRKASCGGNQVYIQHLINGKQYTSCYMHLLTIKVSVGDKVTNQTIVGTVGGGSGTPWDSCSTGAHLHFGLGTGWYGTTYTSYSKWVANLVDPKGYLKFPDLRKYFYTRVL
;
A
#
# COMPACT_ATOMS: atom_id res chain seq x y z
N VAL A 1 9.74 4.81 15.95
CA VAL A 1 10.19 4.81 14.55
C VAL A 1 11.64 5.29 14.45
N SER A 2 11.99 6.48 14.92
CA SER A 2 13.35 7.04 14.81
C SER A 2 14.42 6.13 15.44
N SER A 3 14.19 5.57 16.63
CA SER A 3 15.11 4.67 17.31
C SER A 3 15.37 3.37 16.52
N LYS A 4 14.33 2.75 15.96
CA LYS A 4 14.46 1.55 15.11
C LYS A 4 15.17 1.85 13.79
N GLN A 5 14.95 3.01 13.19
CA GLN A 5 15.67 3.44 11.99
C GLN A 5 17.17 3.60 12.24
N THR A 6 17.55 4.16 13.40
CA THR A 6 18.96 4.27 13.79
C THR A 6 19.59 2.89 14.00
N GLU A 7 18.88 1.97 14.63
CA GLU A 7 19.34 0.60 14.85
C GLU A 7 19.54 -0.16 13.53
N ILE A 8 18.58 -0.04 12.60
CA ILE A 8 18.68 -0.60 11.24
C ILE A 8 19.92 -0.05 10.52
N SER A 9 20.12 1.28 10.54
CA SER A 9 21.29 1.91 9.91
C SER A 9 22.60 1.42 10.51
N ASN A 10 22.68 1.28 11.84
CA ASN A 10 23.87 0.77 12.51
C ASN A 10 24.13 -0.71 12.14
N ASN A 11 23.10 -1.53 12.02
CA ASN A 11 23.23 -2.93 11.61
C ASN A 11 23.69 -3.03 10.15
N GLN A 12 23.17 -2.18 9.25
CA GLN A 12 23.62 -2.12 7.86
C GLN A 12 25.11 -1.77 7.74
N GLN A 13 25.58 -0.79 8.55
CA GLN A 13 27.02 -0.45 8.58
C GLN A 13 27.87 -1.62 9.08
N LYS A 14 27.45 -2.31 10.13
CA LYS A 14 28.15 -3.49 10.66
C LYS A 14 28.21 -4.61 9.62
N ILE A 15 27.13 -4.89 8.91
CA ILE A 15 27.08 -5.88 7.81
C ILE A 15 28.07 -5.48 6.72
N ALA A 16 28.07 -4.23 6.27
CA ALA A 16 28.96 -3.74 5.21
C ALA A 16 30.44 -3.87 5.61
N SER A 17 30.80 -3.51 6.87
CA SER A 17 32.17 -3.65 7.36
C SER A 17 32.62 -5.12 7.48
N SER A 18 31.75 -6.00 7.99
CA SER A 18 32.03 -7.42 8.11
C SER A 18 32.12 -8.12 6.75
N LEU A 19 31.34 -7.67 5.75
CA LEU A 19 31.42 -8.17 4.39
C LEU A 19 32.78 -7.83 3.76
N ALA A 20 33.23 -6.58 3.90
CA ALA A 20 34.54 -6.14 3.40
C ALA A 20 35.70 -6.91 4.08
N GLU A 21 35.59 -7.18 5.38
CA GLU A 21 36.56 -8.00 6.11
C GLU A 21 36.57 -9.44 5.62
N SER A 22 35.40 -10.06 5.39
CA SER A 22 35.29 -11.41 4.85
C SER A 22 35.86 -11.53 3.45
N GLU A 23 35.65 -10.54 2.58
CA GLU A 23 36.25 -10.50 1.24
C GLU A 23 37.78 -10.39 1.29
N GLN A 24 38.32 -9.55 2.18
CA GLN A 24 39.78 -9.44 2.34
C GLN A 24 40.38 -10.74 2.88
N LEU A 25 39.77 -11.35 3.88
CA LEU A 25 40.16 -12.65 4.41
C LEU A 25 40.10 -13.75 3.33
N GLY A 26 39.09 -13.72 2.46
CA GLY A 26 38.98 -14.62 1.33
C GLY A 26 40.19 -14.54 0.38
N LYS A 27 40.64 -13.31 0.08
CA LYS A 27 41.88 -13.09 -0.73
C LYS A 27 43.10 -13.56 -0.02
N ASP A 28 43.22 -13.29 1.28
CA ASP A 28 44.38 -13.77 2.07
C ASP A 28 44.44 -15.28 2.17
N ILE A 29 43.28 -15.94 2.29
CA ILE A 29 43.17 -17.41 2.29
C ILE A 29 43.59 -18.00 0.94
N GLU A 30 43.15 -17.40 -0.18
CA GLU A 30 43.53 -17.88 -1.53
C GLU A 30 45.04 -17.68 -1.80
N ASN A 31 45.60 -16.55 -1.35
CA ASN A 31 47.05 -16.33 -1.40
C ASN A 31 47.81 -17.36 -0.56
N GLY A 32 47.36 -17.60 0.67
CA GLY A 32 47.94 -18.62 1.57
C GLY A 32 47.87 -20.02 0.98
N LYS A 33 46.78 -20.40 0.30
CA LYS A 33 46.63 -21.63 -0.41
C LYS A 33 47.68 -21.77 -1.50
N THR A 34 47.89 -20.71 -2.29
CA THR A 34 48.89 -20.68 -3.36
C THR A 34 50.31 -20.84 -2.83
N GLU A 35 50.64 -20.26 -1.68
CA GLU A 35 51.93 -20.45 -1.01
C GLU A 35 52.09 -21.89 -0.50
N LEU A 36 51.03 -22.45 0.10
CA LEU A 36 51.03 -23.83 0.59
C LEU A 36 51.19 -24.83 -0.52
N GLU A 37 50.55 -24.63 -1.67
CA GLU A 37 50.69 -25.44 -2.87
C GLU A 37 52.16 -25.46 -3.38
N LYS A 38 52.86 -24.31 -3.34
CA LYS A 38 54.28 -24.22 -3.67
C LYS A 38 55.13 -25.03 -2.71
N ILE A 39 54.86 -24.92 -1.41
CA ILE A 39 55.57 -25.69 -0.38
C ILE A 39 55.35 -27.19 -0.59
N VAL A 40 54.10 -27.63 -0.77
CA VAL A 40 53.76 -29.06 -1.00
C VAL A 40 54.35 -29.57 -2.30
N LYS A 41 54.31 -28.78 -3.38
CA LYS A 41 54.88 -29.14 -4.67
C LYS A 41 56.41 -29.32 -4.59
N ASN A 42 57.09 -28.44 -3.89
CA ASN A 42 58.52 -28.59 -3.65
C ASN A 42 58.84 -29.85 -2.82
N TYR A 43 57.94 -30.28 -1.93
CA TYR A 43 58.03 -31.48 -1.16
C TYR A 43 57.82 -32.75 -2.00
N GLN A 44 56.90 -32.72 -2.99
CA GLN A 44 56.55 -33.86 -3.86
C GLN A 44 57.54 -34.09 -5.00
N VAL A 45 58.28 -33.06 -5.43
CA VAL A 45 59.25 -33.20 -6.54
C VAL A 45 60.46 -34.06 -6.19
N SER A 46 60.71 -34.32 -4.92
CA SER A 46 61.83 -35.17 -4.45
C SER A 46 61.39 -36.60 -4.24
N LYS A 47 60.78 -37.28 -5.22
CA LYS A 47 60.60 -38.74 -5.40
C LYS A 47 60.82 -39.65 -4.15
N GLY A 48 60.12 -39.31 -3.03
CA GLY A 48 60.12 -40.15 -1.84
C GLY A 48 61.40 -40.12 -1.00
N ASP A 49 62.43 -39.46 -1.43
CA ASP A 49 63.56 -39.15 -0.57
C ASP A 49 63.23 -37.96 0.32
N ASN A 50 63.39 -38.13 1.62
CA ASN A 50 63.17 -37.13 2.59
C ASN A 50 64.20 -36.00 2.42
N VAL A 51 63.92 -34.99 1.64
CA VAL A 51 64.78 -33.81 1.32
C VAL A 51 65.47 -33.29 2.56
N TYR A 52 64.76 -33.31 3.67
CA TYR A 52 65.22 -32.84 4.94
C TYR A 52 66.28 -33.77 5.53
N LEU A 53 66.09 -35.07 5.41
CA LEU A 53 67.12 -36.08 5.81
C LEU A 53 68.30 -35.99 4.89
N GLU A 54 68.07 -35.88 3.56
CA GLU A 54 69.18 -35.75 2.59
C GLU A 54 70.00 -34.47 2.87
N TYR A 55 69.40 -33.38 3.21
CA TYR A 55 70.06 -32.10 3.61
C TYR A 55 70.89 -32.31 4.87
N ILE A 56 70.39 -33.00 5.90
CA ILE A 56 71.07 -33.27 7.17
C ILE A 56 72.22 -34.22 6.93
N PHE A 57 72.03 -35.33 6.18
CA PHE A 57 73.07 -36.38 5.95
C PHE A 57 74.13 -35.95 4.95
N LYS A 58 74.01 -34.88 4.23
CA LYS A 58 75.05 -34.24 3.42
C LYS A 58 76.01 -33.37 4.26
N ALA A 59 75.93 -33.42 5.58
CA ALA A 59 76.87 -32.77 6.47
C ALA A 59 78.28 -33.29 6.31
N THR A 60 79.22 -32.37 6.27
CA THR A 60 80.66 -32.69 6.07
C THR A 60 81.47 -32.76 7.36
N SER A 61 80.86 -32.24 8.48
CA SER A 61 81.43 -32.29 9.83
C SER A 61 80.31 -32.44 10.86
N TYR A 62 80.68 -32.74 12.09
CA TYR A 62 79.69 -32.78 13.20
C TYR A 62 79.07 -31.41 13.50
N GLU A 63 79.81 -30.32 13.43
CA GLU A 63 79.34 -28.96 13.58
C GLU A 63 78.33 -28.59 12.43
N ASP A 64 78.67 -28.99 11.18
CA ASP A 64 77.80 -28.82 10.04
C ASP A 64 76.48 -29.63 10.19
N LEU A 65 76.54 -30.81 10.78
CA LEU A 65 75.38 -31.65 11.08
C LEU A 65 74.41 -30.94 12.07
N ILE A 66 75.00 -30.48 13.16
CA ILE A 66 74.16 -29.72 14.17
C ILE A 66 73.56 -28.44 13.59
N TYR A 67 74.35 -27.70 12.80
CA TYR A 67 73.86 -26.47 12.17
C TYR A 67 72.71 -26.79 11.19
N ARG A 68 72.87 -27.80 10.34
CA ARG A 68 71.80 -28.21 9.38
C ARG A 68 70.54 -28.71 10.09
N TYR A 69 70.72 -29.44 11.19
CA TYR A 69 69.55 -29.85 12.01
C TYR A 69 68.80 -28.66 12.57
N ALA A 70 69.48 -27.67 13.16
CA ALA A 70 68.87 -26.47 13.69
C ALA A 70 68.13 -25.62 12.64
N VAL A 71 68.71 -25.50 11.44
CA VAL A 71 68.05 -24.83 10.28
C VAL A 71 66.80 -25.57 9.88
N MET A 72 66.87 -26.91 9.85
CA MET A 72 65.67 -27.71 9.53
C MET A 72 64.57 -27.57 10.55
N GLU A 73 64.90 -27.62 11.84
CA GLU A 73 63.91 -27.42 12.92
C GLU A 73 63.21 -26.05 12.79
N GLN A 74 63.99 -24.99 12.60
CA GLN A 74 63.41 -23.65 12.37
C GLN A 74 62.51 -23.59 11.13
N LEU A 75 62.88 -24.27 10.03
CA LEU A 75 62.07 -24.29 8.82
C LEU A 75 60.75 -25.06 9.02
N MET A 76 60.79 -26.17 9.74
CA MET A 76 59.59 -26.95 10.07
C MET A 76 58.63 -26.17 10.98
N ASP A 77 59.19 -25.51 11.99
CA ASP A 77 58.39 -24.65 12.90
C ASP A 77 57.77 -23.48 12.14
N TYR A 78 58.51 -22.82 11.25
CA TYR A 78 57.98 -21.76 10.40
C TYR A 78 56.81 -22.26 9.54
N GLN A 79 56.96 -23.40 8.88
CA GLN A 79 55.92 -23.99 8.04
C GLN A 79 54.66 -24.35 8.85
N LYS A 80 54.85 -24.96 10.01
CA LYS A 80 53.77 -25.31 10.94
C LYS A 80 53.02 -24.06 11.38
N ASN A 81 53.74 -23.03 11.82
CA ASN A 81 53.10 -21.77 12.24
C ASN A 81 52.33 -21.11 11.11
N LYS A 82 52.84 -21.18 9.86
CA LYS A 82 52.10 -20.66 8.69
C LYS A 82 50.80 -21.42 8.39
N ILE A 83 50.84 -22.74 8.53
CA ILE A 83 49.69 -23.61 8.37
C ILE A 83 48.63 -23.30 9.44
N ASP A 84 49.04 -23.13 10.69
CA ASP A 84 48.17 -22.87 11.82
C ASP A 84 47.57 -21.46 11.68
N GLU A 85 48.35 -20.45 11.29
CA GLU A 85 47.83 -19.08 10.96
C GLU A 85 46.77 -19.16 9.84
N TRP A 86 47.03 -19.89 8.79
CA TRP A 86 46.11 -20.05 7.66
C TRP A 86 44.80 -20.75 8.07
N LYS A 87 44.89 -21.82 8.88
CA LYS A 87 43.69 -22.48 9.43
C LYS A 87 42.87 -21.55 10.26
N GLY A 88 43.50 -20.75 11.15
CA GLY A 88 42.81 -19.77 11.95
C GLY A 88 42.08 -18.73 11.10
N LYS A 89 42.68 -18.29 9.98
CA LYS A 89 42.00 -17.37 9.04
C LYS A 89 40.77 -18.00 8.39
N ILE A 90 40.84 -19.27 8.02
CA ILE A 90 39.71 -20.00 7.44
C ILE A 90 38.59 -20.14 8.46
N GLU A 91 38.89 -20.56 9.68
CA GLU A 91 37.92 -20.74 10.75
C GLU A 91 37.24 -19.40 11.08
N TYR A 92 38.01 -18.32 11.22
CA TYR A 92 37.49 -16.98 11.47
C TYR A 92 36.60 -16.49 10.33
N ASN A 93 37.01 -16.65 9.08
CA ASN A 93 36.19 -16.25 7.93
C ASN A 93 34.89 -17.07 7.82
N THR A 94 34.93 -18.33 8.19
CA THR A 94 33.77 -19.21 8.22
C THR A 94 32.73 -18.70 9.27
N GLN A 95 33.23 -18.39 10.48
CA GLN A 95 32.40 -17.87 11.55
C GLN A 95 31.83 -16.49 11.18
N LEU A 96 32.65 -15.61 10.58
CA LEU A 96 32.23 -14.29 10.14
C LEU A 96 31.08 -14.36 9.10
N LYS A 97 31.14 -15.34 8.19
CA LYS A 97 30.04 -15.57 7.22
C LYS A 97 28.73 -16.00 7.90
N ILE A 98 28.81 -16.89 8.87
CA ILE A 98 27.64 -17.32 9.66
C ILE A 98 27.06 -16.13 10.42
N ASP A 99 27.87 -15.31 11.02
CA ASP A 99 27.44 -14.10 11.75
C ASP A 99 26.79 -13.08 10.80
N LEU A 100 27.31 -12.95 9.58
CA LEU A 100 26.71 -12.10 8.54
C LEU A 100 25.33 -12.58 8.14
N GLU A 101 25.15 -13.87 7.86
CA GLU A 101 23.85 -14.46 7.51
C GLU A 101 22.82 -14.23 8.63
N ASN A 102 23.23 -14.45 9.89
CA ASN A 102 22.36 -14.22 11.04
C ASN A 102 21.94 -12.75 11.17
N ARG A 103 22.87 -11.80 10.95
CA ARG A 103 22.59 -10.37 10.98
C ARG A 103 21.68 -9.92 9.84
N GLU A 104 21.80 -10.49 8.65
CA GLU A 104 20.90 -10.22 7.52
C GLU A 104 19.47 -10.66 7.83
N VAL A 105 19.28 -11.84 8.43
CA VAL A 105 17.97 -12.31 8.89
C VAL A 105 17.39 -11.40 9.97
N GLU A 106 18.19 -11.00 10.95
CA GLU A 106 17.77 -10.07 12.00
C GLU A 106 17.36 -8.71 11.41
N LEU A 107 18.15 -8.16 10.48
CA LEU A 107 17.85 -6.91 9.79
C LEU A 107 16.54 -6.99 9.01
N SER A 108 16.30 -8.10 8.31
CA SER A 108 15.03 -8.33 7.60
C SER A 108 13.84 -8.28 8.56
N ASN A 109 13.94 -8.99 9.70
CA ASN A 109 12.89 -8.99 10.72
C ASN A 109 12.65 -7.59 11.32
N GLN A 110 13.71 -6.80 11.52
CA GLN A 110 13.58 -5.41 12.00
C GLN A 110 12.89 -4.51 10.98
N ILE A 111 13.18 -4.67 9.68
CA ILE A 111 12.52 -3.93 8.60
C ILE A 111 11.03 -4.28 8.55
N ASP A 112 10.66 -5.55 8.60
CA ASP A 112 9.27 -5.99 8.61
C ASP A 112 8.50 -5.47 9.83
N SER A 113 9.13 -5.51 11.01
CA SER A 113 8.56 -4.93 12.22
C SER A 113 8.32 -3.43 12.09
N LEU A 114 9.30 -2.69 11.52
CA LEU A 114 9.15 -1.25 11.28
C LEU A 114 8.05 -0.95 10.28
N ALA A 115 7.94 -1.73 9.20
CA ALA A 115 6.88 -1.57 8.21
C ALA A 115 5.48 -1.76 8.83
N ASN A 116 5.32 -2.75 9.72
CA ASN A 116 4.09 -2.98 10.45
C ASN A 116 3.76 -1.85 11.42
N ASP A 117 4.75 -1.30 12.14
CA ASP A 117 4.58 -0.14 13.01
C ASP A 117 4.12 1.11 12.22
N ILE A 118 4.75 1.37 11.07
CA ILE A 118 4.37 2.48 10.17
C ILE A 118 2.94 2.31 9.69
N LYS A 119 2.55 1.10 9.27
CA LYS A 119 1.17 0.79 8.86
C LYS A 119 0.17 1.02 9.99
N SER A 120 0.50 0.57 11.22
CA SER A 120 -0.33 0.79 12.40
C SER A 120 -0.47 2.27 12.75
N LEU A 121 0.63 3.04 12.69
CA LEU A 121 0.65 4.48 12.95
C LEU A 121 -0.15 5.25 11.89
N ASN A 122 -0.04 4.88 10.62
CA ASN A 122 -0.81 5.50 9.55
C ASN A 122 -2.32 5.24 9.71
N ASN A 123 -2.71 4.02 10.13
CA ASN A 123 -4.11 3.72 10.43
C ASN A 123 -4.62 4.57 11.61
N LYS A 124 -3.85 4.66 12.71
CA LYS A 124 -4.21 5.52 13.86
C LYS A 124 -4.26 7.00 13.47
N LEU A 125 -3.32 7.48 12.66
CA LEU A 125 -3.33 8.86 12.17
C LEU A 125 -4.56 9.14 11.30
N SER A 126 -4.95 8.19 10.44
CA SER A 126 -6.20 8.28 9.66
C SER A 126 -7.42 8.36 10.58
N ASP A 127 -7.49 7.50 11.61
CA ASP A 127 -8.58 7.51 12.58
C ASP A 127 -8.65 8.84 13.36
N TYR A 128 -7.49 9.40 13.78
CA TYR A 128 -7.43 10.69 14.46
C TYR A 128 -7.79 11.87 13.56
N LEU A 129 -7.35 11.85 12.30
CA LEU A 129 -7.72 12.87 11.31
C LEU A 129 -9.21 12.81 11.01
N ASP A 130 -9.79 11.61 10.87
CA ASP A 130 -11.22 11.42 10.67
C ASP A 130 -12.04 11.96 11.83
N VAL A 131 -11.66 11.71 13.08
CA VAL A 131 -12.38 12.19 14.28
C VAL A 131 -12.29 13.72 14.43
N THR A 132 -11.14 14.33 14.17
CA THR A 132 -10.98 15.80 14.27
C THR A 132 -11.61 16.53 13.09
N MET A 133 -11.63 15.93 11.92
CA MET A 133 -12.37 16.44 10.77
C MET A 133 -13.88 16.28 10.96
N ASP A 134 -14.35 15.14 11.52
CA ASP A 134 -15.77 14.87 11.79
C ASP A 134 -16.48 16.05 12.51
N ILE A 135 -15.88 16.59 13.57
CA ILE A 135 -16.54 17.64 14.38
C ILE A 135 -16.56 19.00 13.65
N LYS A 136 -15.44 19.40 13.04
CA LYS A 136 -15.38 20.65 12.26
C LYS A 136 -16.29 20.62 11.04
N ASP A 137 -16.32 19.46 10.38
CA ASP A 137 -17.05 19.26 9.13
C ASP A 137 -18.55 19.12 9.38
N GLU A 138 -18.93 18.50 10.52
CA GLU A 138 -20.32 18.41 10.95
C GLU A 138 -20.88 19.81 11.27
N ILE A 139 -20.09 20.66 11.95
CA ILE A 139 -20.50 22.07 12.25
C ILE A 139 -20.61 22.86 10.94
N ALA A 140 -19.60 22.79 10.04
CA ALA A 140 -19.63 23.52 8.78
C ALA A 140 -20.76 23.05 7.86
N SER A 141 -20.92 21.71 7.74
CA SER A 141 -21.99 21.08 6.95
C SER A 141 -23.38 21.43 7.49
N THR A 142 -23.54 21.46 8.81
CA THR A 142 -24.80 21.83 9.45
C THR A 142 -25.14 23.30 9.20
N GLN A 143 -24.18 24.22 9.32
CA GLN A 143 -24.40 25.65 9.06
C GLN A 143 -24.74 25.94 7.59
N GLU A 144 -24.06 25.30 6.65
CA GLU A 144 -24.35 25.45 5.22
C GLU A 144 -25.70 24.82 4.85
N LEU A 145 -26.09 23.74 5.50
CA LEU A 145 -27.42 23.14 5.34
C LEU A 145 -28.52 24.08 5.86
N ILE A 146 -28.33 24.71 7.01
CA ILE A 146 -29.22 25.72 7.56
C ILE A 146 -29.36 26.87 6.56
N ASN A 147 -28.26 27.46 6.11
CA ASN A 147 -28.25 28.54 5.13
C ASN A 147 -28.97 28.17 3.81
N TYR A 148 -28.83 26.89 3.38
CA TYR A 148 -29.53 26.37 2.21
C TYR A 148 -31.06 26.35 2.44
N TYR A 149 -31.51 25.82 3.58
CA TYR A 149 -32.94 25.73 3.90
C TYR A 149 -33.55 27.13 4.07
N GLU A 150 -32.85 28.06 4.68
CA GLU A 150 -33.26 29.48 4.75
C GLU A 150 -33.37 30.08 3.35
N LYS A 151 -32.40 29.83 2.46
CA LYS A 151 -32.39 30.33 1.09
C LYS A 151 -33.56 29.82 0.25
N ILE A 152 -34.01 28.59 0.45
CA ILE A 152 -35.20 28.03 -0.20
C ILE A 152 -36.50 28.45 0.53
N GLY A 153 -36.36 29.21 1.61
CA GLY A 153 -37.47 29.84 2.37
C GLY A 153 -38.15 28.94 3.39
N CYS A 154 -37.41 27.93 3.92
CA CYS A 154 -37.81 27.18 5.10
C CYS A 154 -37.63 28.05 6.34
N LYS A 155 -38.58 27.96 7.29
CA LYS A 155 -38.50 28.67 8.57
C LYS A 155 -37.84 27.80 9.62
N GLU A 156 -37.29 28.45 10.65
CA GLU A 156 -36.54 27.80 11.72
C GLU A 156 -37.36 26.73 12.47
N ASP A 157 -38.68 26.92 12.57
CA ASP A 157 -39.61 26.00 13.26
C ASP A 157 -40.38 25.08 12.30
N GLU A 158 -40.05 25.08 11.00
CA GLU A 158 -40.78 24.29 10.00
C GLU A 158 -40.15 22.89 9.90
N ASP A 159 -41.00 21.86 9.80
CA ASP A 159 -40.55 20.50 9.49
C ASP A 159 -39.81 20.51 8.15
N LEU A 160 -38.50 20.28 8.22
CA LEU A 160 -37.60 20.36 7.07
C LEU A 160 -38.00 19.39 5.95
N GLU A 161 -38.46 18.17 6.30
CA GLU A 161 -38.92 17.20 5.33
C GLU A 161 -40.13 17.70 4.57
N LYS A 162 -41.03 18.36 5.29
CA LYS A 162 -42.25 18.96 4.72
C LYS A 162 -41.96 20.23 3.92
N CYS A 163 -41.08 21.09 4.41
CA CYS A 163 -40.65 22.29 3.68
C CYS A 163 -40.01 21.95 2.33
N VAL A 164 -39.06 21.02 2.32
CA VAL A 164 -38.35 20.58 1.09
C VAL A 164 -39.29 19.89 0.11
N SER A 165 -40.27 19.12 0.59
CA SER A 165 -41.23 18.42 -0.28
C SER A 165 -42.24 19.37 -0.93
N VAL A 166 -42.61 20.47 -0.25
CA VAL A 166 -43.63 21.46 -0.74
C VAL A 166 -43.01 22.51 -1.67
N LYS A 167 -41.76 22.93 -1.43
CA LYS A 167 -41.12 24.00 -2.20
C LYS A 167 -40.33 23.50 -3.42
N GLY A 168 -40.34 22.21 -3.63
CA GLY A 168 -39.73 21.57 -4.79
C GLY A 168 -38.22 21.49 -4.70
N ASP A 169 -37.68 20.41 -5.26
CA ASP A 169 -36.25 20.18 -5.36
C ASP A 169 -35.69 21.04 -6.50
N THR A 170 -35.00 22.13 -6.14
CA THR A 170 -34.45 23.07 -7.11
C THR A 170 -33.17 22.54 -7.78
N GLY A 171 -32.71 21.34 -7.41
CA GLY A 171 -31.50 20.73 -7.96
C GLY A 171 -31.08 19.46 -7.22
N PHE A 172 -29.88 19.02 -7.53
CA PHE A 172 -29.27 17.91 -6.87
C PHE A 172 -28.48 18.36 -5.64
N LEU A 173 -28.44 17.54 -4.60
CA LEU A 173 -27.46 17.62 -3.50
C LEU A 173 -26.40 16.54 -3.69
N ARG A 174 -25.19 16.73 -3.17
CA ARG A 174 -24.17 15.68 -3.15
C ARG A 174 -24.66 14.47 -2.33
N PRO A 175 -24.26 13.24 -2.68
CA PRO A 175 -24.75 12.04 -2.01
C PRO A 175 -24.14 11.79 -0.62
N LEU A 176 -23.10 12.54 -0.27
CA LEU A 176 -22.40 12.47 1.00
C LEU A 176 -22.28 13.84 1.63
N ASN A 177 -22.28 13.92 2.96
CA ASN A 177 -22.12 15.18 3.69
C ASN A 177 -20.73 15.76 3.48
N ARG A 178 -19.73 14.89 3.22
CA ARG A 178 -18.33 15.24 3.01
C ARG A 178 -17.65 14.21 2.13
N GLY A 179 -16.48 14.53 1.66
CA GLY A 179 -15.63 13.58 0.93
C GLY A 179 -14.59 14.25 0.06
N THR A 180 -13.75 13.44 -0.50
CA THR A 180 -12.71 13.85 -1.45
C THR A 180 -13.04 13.28 -2.82
N THR A 181 -13.06 14.09 -3.87
CA THR A 181 -13.14 13.57 -5.24
C THR A 181 -11.85 12.82 -5.57
N THR A 182 -11.92 11.50 -5.62
CA THR A 182 -10.72 10.65 -5.86
C THR A 182 -10.56 10.25 -7.32
N SER A 183 -11.65 10.27 -8.10
CA SER A 183 -11.63 10.01 -9.52
C SER A 183 -12.75 10.67 -10.27
N TYR A 184 -12.48 11.16 -11.47
CA TYR A 184 -13.47 11.81 -12.33
C TYR A 184 -14.16 10.85 -13.28
N PHE A 185 -15.31 11.33 -13.79
CA PHE A 185 -16.03 10.74 -14.92
C PHE A 185 -15.21 10.84 -16.20
N GLY A 186 -15.37 9.87 -17.10
CA GLY A 186 -14.78 9.87 -18.43
C GLY A 186 -13.57 8.96 -18.62
N TYR A 187 -12.87 9.12 -19.71
CA TYR A 187 -11.72 8.27 -20.04
C TYR A 187 -10.49 8.61 -19.20
N ARG A 188 -9.95 7.61 -18.52
CA ARG A 188 -8.79 7.75 -17.65
C ARG A 188 -7.89 6.51 -17.66
N THR A 189 -6.69 6.64 -17.14
CA THR A 189 -5.88 5.46 -16.79
C THR A 189 -6.48 4.83 -15.54
N HIS A 190 -6.79 3.53 -15.60
CA HIS A 190 -7.38 2.82 -14.48
C HIS A 190 -6.39 2.76 -13.30
N PRO A 191 -6.76 3.23 -12.08
CA PRO A 191 -5.81 3.41 -10.98
C PRO A 191 -5.22 2.09 -10.43
N VAL A 192 -5.91 0.96 -10.66
CA VAL A 192 -5.51 -0.36 -10.17
C VAL A 192 -4.75 -1.16 -11.22
N THR A 193 -5.30 -1.21 -12.44
CA THR A 193 -4.79 -2.07 -13.52
C THR A 193 -3.80 -1.35 -14.43
N GLY A 194 -3.66 -0.02 -14.34
CA GLY A 194 -2.83 0.78 -15.22
C GLY A 194 -3.31 0.87 -16.68
N VAL A 195 -4.45 0.26 -17.00
CA VAL A 195 -5.03 0.26 -18.37
C VAL A 195 -5.39 1.69 -18.75
N LYS A 196 -4.81 2.19 -19.84
CA LYS A 196 -5.10 3.52 -20.40
C LYS A 196 -6.45 3.54 -21.12
N ASN A 197 -7.06 4.73 -21.18
CA ASN A 197 -8.33 4.98 -21.88
C ASN A 197 -9.50 4.09 -21.41
N LYS A 198 -9.54 3.74 -20.12
CA LYS A 198 -10.69 3.07 -19.53
C LYS A 198 -11.75 4.09 -19.15
N PHE A 199 -12.98 3.90 -19.68
CA PHE A 199 -14.12 4.76 -19.34
C PHE A 199 -14.55 4.54 -17.89
N HIS A 200 -14.71 5.62 -17.14
CA HIS A 200 -15.24 5.67 -15.78
C HIS A 200 -16.64 6.30 -15.79
N SER A 201 -17.64 5.53 -15.41
CA SER A 201 -19.06 5.84 -15.55
C SER A 201 -19.61 6.80 -14.48
N GLY A 202 -18.77 7.34 -13.62
CA GLY A 202 -19.19 8.23 -12.53
C GLY A 202 -18.03 8.98 -11.90
N ILE A 203 -18.27 9.49 -10.71
CA ILE A 203 -17.27 10.10 -9.83
C ILE A 203 -17.05 9.17 -8.64
N ASP A 204 -15.79 8.96 -8.25
CA ASP A 204 -15.45 8.27 -7.01
C ASP A 204 -15.22 9.28 -5.89
N ILE A 205 -15.89 9.06 -4.76
CA ILE A 205 -15.84 9.90 -3.57
C ILE A 205 -15.26 9.08 -2.43
N GLY A 206 -13.99 9.33 -2.12
CA GLY A 206 -13.26 8.76 -0.99
C GLY A 206 -13.26 9.67 0.23
N GLY A 207 -12.41 9.33 1.23
CA GLY A 207 -12.27 10.09 2.47
C GLY A 207 -13.36 9.82 3.49
N ASN A 208 -14.17 8.79 3.28
CA ASN A 208 -15.19 8.30 4.19
C ASN A 208 -14.91 6.85 4.57
N LYS A 209 -15.16 6.50 5.83
CA LYS A 209 -15.08 5.11 6.27
C LYS A 209 -16.30 4.31 5.83
N GLU A 210 -16.15 2.99 5.76
CA GLU A 210 -17.28 2.09 5.55
C GLU A 210 -18.37 2.34 6.63
N GLY A 211 -19.62 2.26 6.22
CA GLY A 211 -20.76 2.54 7.09
C GLY A 211 -21.23 4.00 7.10
N THR A 212 -20.48 4.94 6.48
CA THR A 212 -20.92 6.34 6.32
C THR A 212 -22.22 6.40 5.51
N ASN A 213 -23.20 7.17 5.95
CA ASN A 213 -24.51 7.30 5.29
C ASN A 213 -24.38 7.92 3.90
N VAL A 214 -25.04 7.27 2.92
CA VAL A 214 -25.18 7.74 1.55
C VAL A 214 -26.64 8.15 1.35
N TYR A 215 -26.86 9.35 0.83
CA TYR A 215 -28.17 9.94 0.65
C TYR A 215 -28.58 9.99 -0.81
N SER A 216 -29.87 9.99 -1.09
CA SER A 216 -30.37 10.32 -2.42
C SER A 216 -29.98 11.76 -2.78
N VAL A 217 -29.56 11.97 -4.03
CA VAL A 217 -29.15 13.31 -4.51
C VAL A 217 -30.32 14.23 -4.78
N ALA A 218 -31.53 13.69 -4.91
CA ALA A 218 -32.76 14.44 -5.18
C ALA A 218 -34.00 13.61 -4.83
N ASN A 219 -35.17 14.23 -4.85
CA ASN A 219 -36.44 13.50 -4.75
C ASN A 219 -36.58 12.52 -5.93
N GLY A 220 -37.13 11.33 -5.69
CA GLY A 220 -37.25 10.35 -6.74
C GLY A 220 -37.90 9.06 -6.29
N MET A 221 -37.72 8.02 -7.11
CA MET A 221 -38.20 6.67 -6.84
C MET A 221 -37.08 5.65 -7.13
N VAL A 222 -36.87 4.72 -6.23
CA VAL A 222 -35.92 3.62 -6.40
C VAL A 222 -36.39 2.69 -7.50
N SER A 223 -35.68 2.66 -8.62
CA SER A 223 -36.06 1.89 -9.80
C SER A 223 -35.39 0.52 -9.85
N LYS A 224 -34.19 0.38 -9.29
CA LYS A 224 -33.44 -0.87 -9.33
C LYS A 224 -32.46 -0.99 -8.18
N ILE A 225 -32.28 -2.22 -7.74
CA ILE A 225 -31.27 -2.60 -6.75
C ILE A 225 -30.50 -3.80 -7.30
N VAL A 226 -29.18 -3.76 -7.18
CA VAL A 226 -28.28 -4.91 -7.45
C VAL A 226 -27.56 -5.23 -6.16
N ARG A 227 -27.48 -6.52 -5.82
CA ARG A 227 -26.83 -6.98 -4.58
C ARG A 227 -25.61 -7.81 -4.89
N LYS A 228 -24.52 -7.53 -4.20
CA LYS A 228 -23.27 -8.32 -4.21
C LYS A 228 -22.74 -8.61 -5.63
N ALA A 229 -22.87 -7.65 -6.55
CA ALA A 229 -22.20 -7.78 -7.85
C ALA A 229 -20.67 -7.85 -7.64
N SER A 230 -20.02 -8.67 -8.44
CA SER A 230 -18.55 -8.82 -8.42
C SER A 230 -17.81 -7.54 -8.81
N CYS A 231 -18.48 -6.63 -9.53
CA CYS A 231 -18.00 -5.30 -9.85
C CYS A 231 -19.10 -4.28 -9.55
N GLY A 232 -18.79 -3.29 -8.70
CA GLY A 232 -19.73 -2.28 -8.23
C GLY A 232 -20.54 -2.70 -7.00
N GLY A 233 -20.36 -3.90 -6.49
CA GLY A 233 -20.89 -4.40 -5.21
C GLY A 233 -22.42 -4.29 -5.09
N ASN A 234 -22.89 -3.76 -3.97
CA ASN A 234 -24.30 -3.38 -3.82
C ASN A 234 -24.55 -2.05 -4.52
N GLN A 235 -25.65 -1.97 -5.28
CA GLN A 235 -25.97 -0.82 -6.11
C GLN A 235 -27.43 -0.42 -5.95
N VAL A 236 -27.70 0.89 -5.94
CA VAL A 236 -29.05 1.47 -5.95
C VAL A 236 -29.15 2.44 -7.12
N TYR A 237 -30.25 2.36 -7.86
CA TYR A 237 -30.60 3.26 -8.95
C TYR A 237 -31.90 3.99 -8.61
N ILE A 238 -31.90 5.32 -8.76
CA ILE A 238 -33.04 6.17 -8.43
C ILE A 238 -33.40 7.03 -9.64
N GLN A 239 -34.66 6.98 -10.04
CA GLN A 239 -35.25 7.84 -11.08
C GLN A 239 -35.68 9.15 -10.47
N HIS A 240 -35.34 10.27 -11.12
CA HIS A 240 -35.64 11.62 -10.71
C HIS A 240 -36.35 12.37 -11.84
N LEU A 241 -37.24 13.27 -11.46
CA LEU A 241 -37.82 14.25 -12.39
C LEU A 241 -37.51 15.65 -11.85
N ILE A 242 -36.55 16.34 -12.49
CA ILE A 242 -36.08 17.65 -12.04
C ILE A 242 -36.29 18.67 -13.15
N ASN A 243 -37.09 19.68 -12.87
CA ASN A 243 -37.45 20.71 -13.86
C ASN A 243 -37.99 20.12 -15.18
N GLY A 244 -38.81 19.08 -15.09
CA GLY A 244 -39.39 18.38 -16.24
C GLY A 244 -38.44 17.46 -16.99
N LYS A 245 -37.17 17.35 -16.56
CA LYS A 245 -36.17 16.45 -17.16
C LYS A 245 -36.00 15.20 -16.35
N GLN A 246 -35.88 14.08 -17.06
CA GLN A 246 -35.64 12.75 -16.47
C GLN A 246 -34.16 12.52 -16.24
N TYR A 247 -33.82 12.00 -15.06
CA TYR A 247 -32.48 11.56 -14.69
C TYR A 247 -32.53 10.23 -13.96
N THR A 248 -31.40 9.52 -13.95
CA THR A 248 -31.16 8.37 -13.08
C THR A 248 -29.85 8.55 -12.37
N SER A 249 -29.87 8.55 -11.03
CA SER A 249 -28.65 8.45 -10.23
C SER A 249 -28.33 6.99 -9.90
N CYS A 250 -27.04 6.69 -9.79
CA CYS A 250 -26.52 5.37 -9.45
C CYS A 250 -25.51 5.48 -8.30
N TYR A 251 -25.68 4.63 -7.31
CA TYR A 251 -24.84 4.54 -6.10
C TYR A 251 -24.26 3.14 -6.06
N MET A 252 -22.94 2.98 -6.20
CA MET A 252 -22.26 1.67 -6.17
C MET A 252 -21.28 1.55 -5.02
N HIS A 253 -20.75 0.37 -4.83
CA HIS A 253 -19.85 0.01 -3.72
C HIS A 253 -20.49 0.20 -2.34
N LEU A 254 -21.80 0.01 -2.23
CA LEU A 254 -22.48 0.16 -0.94
C LEU A 254 -22.23 -1.03 -0.02
N LEU A 255 -21.94 -0.76 1.26
CA LEU A 255 -21.87 -1.78 2.30
C LEU A 255 -23.26 -2.32 2.62
N THR A 256 -24.21 -1.42 2.84
CA THR A 256 -25.62 -1.76 3.11
C THR A 256 -26.54 -1.01 2.18
N ILE A 257 -27.72 -1.59 1.92
CA ILE A 257 -28.81 -0.94 1.21
C ILE A 257 -29.94 -0.68 2.23
N LYS A 258 -30.46 0.54 2.28
CA LYS A 258 -31.49 0.99 3.25
C LYS A 258 -32.85 1.26 2.62
N VAL A 259 -32.99 1.00 1.31
CA VAL A 259 -34.22 1.22 0.55
C VAL A 259 -34.60 -0.02 -0.23
N SER A 260 -35.84 -0.05 -0.73
CA SER A 260 -36.41 -1.10 -1.58
C SER A 260 -36.83 -0.51 -2.93
N VAL A 261 -36.93 -1.36 -3.96
CA VAL A 261 -37.47 -0.96 -5.27
C VAL A 261 -38.90 -0.48 -5.10
N GLY A 262 -39.24 0.67 -5.68
CA GLY A 262 -40.54 1.32 -5.56
C GLY A 262 -40.62 2.38 -4.44
N ASP A 263 -39.64 2.43 -3.54
CA ASP A 263 -39.63 3.44 -2.48
C ASP A 263 -39.52 4.84 -3.08
N LYS A 264 -40.36 5.74 -2.61
CA LYS A 264 -40.21 7.17 -2.83
C LYS A 264 -39.18 7.72 -1.87
N VAL A 265 -38.23 8.44 -2.40
CA VAL A 265 -37.10 9.00 -1.63
C VAL A 265 -37.06 10.52 -1.78
N THR A 266 -36.57 11.17 -0.77
CA THR A 266 -36.20 12.59 -0.80
C THR A 266 -34.69 12.73 -0.76
N ASN A 267 -34.18 13.94 -0.97
CA ASN A 267 -32.76 14.23 -0.83
C ASN A 267 -32.21 14.02 0.62
N GLN A 268 -33.09 13.77 1.60
CA GLN A 268 -32.70 13.40 2.98
C GLN A 268 -32.74 11.90 3.25
N THR A 269 -33.22 11.09 2.29
CA THR A 269 -33.35 9.66 2.46
C THR A 269 -31.99 8.97 2.36
N ILE A 270 -31.62 8.21 3.39
CA ILE A 270 -30.44 7.36 3.38
C ILE A 270 -30.70 6.14 2.49
N VAL A 271 -30.02 6.07 1.35
CA VAL A 271 -30.15 4.96 0.38
C VAL A 271 -29.29 3.76 0.73
N GLY A 272 -28.25 3.97 1.49
CA GLY A 272 -27.29 2.93 1.89
C GLY A 272 -26.13 3.52 2.69
N THR A 273 -25.06 2.76 2.81
CA THR A 273 -23.82 3.21 3.45
C THR A 273 -22.62 2.91 2.57
N VAL A 274 -21.57 3.72 2.68
CA VAL A 274 -20.30 3.55 1.97
C VAL A 274 -19.72 2.17 2.27
N GLY A 275 -19.24 1.49 1.26
CA GLY A 275 -18.51 0.23 1.30
C GLY A 275 -17.30 0.28 0.38
N GLY A 276 -16.99 -0.80 -0.31
CA GLY A 276 -15.84 -0.93 -1.22
C GLY A 276 -14.52 -1.26 -0.51
N GLY A 277 -14.54 -1.39 0.82
CA GLY A 277 -13.41 -1.82 1.62
C GLY A 277 -13.53 -3.29 2.08
N SER A 278 -12.99 -3.58 3.25
CA SER A 278 -12.96 -4.94 3.83
C SER A 278 -14.33 -5.52 4.15
N GLY A 279 -15.34 -4.67 4.36
CA GLY A 279 -16.73 -5.09 4.61
C GLY A 279 -17.46 -5.60 3.37
N THR A 280 -16.88 -5.43 2.17
CA THR A 280 -17.45 -5.88 0.90
C THR A 280 -16.49 -6.74 0.08
N PRO A 281 -15.99 -7.88 0.61
CA PRO A 281 -14.92 -8.67 -0.02
C PRO A 281 -15.32 -9.29 -1.39
N TRP A 282 -16.62 -9.34 -1.70
CA TRP A 282 -17.13 -9.79 -3.00
C TRP A 282 -16.98 -8.76 -4.12
N ASP A 283 -16.70 -7.50 -3.80
CA ASP A 283 -16.58 -6.40 -4.76
C ASP A 283 -15.13 -6.25 -5.24
N SER A 284 -14.80 -7.01 -6.27
CA SER A 284 -13.43 -7.07 -6.82
C SER A 284 -12.98 -5.84 -7.59
N CYS A 285 -13.90 -4.89 -7.87
CA CYS A 285 -13.60 -3.66 -8.62
C CYS A 285 -13.29 -2.47 -7.69
N SER A 286 -13.32 -2.67 -6.37
CA SER A 286 -12.96 -1.65 -5.39
C SER A 286 -11.65 -1.99 -4.67
N THR A 287 -10.87 -0.98 -4.34
CA THR A 287 -9.58 -1.10 -3.63
C THR A 287 -9.61 -0.49 -2.22
N GLY A 288 -10.73 0.08 -1.82
CA GLY A 288 -10.88 0.73 -0.52
C GLY A 288 -12.22 1.44 -0.39
N ALA A 289 -12.53 1.89 0.82
CA ALA A 289 -13.80 2.54 1.12
C ALA A 289 -14.01 3.79 0.26
N HIS A 290 -15.04 3.77 -0.58
CA HIS A 290 -15.48 4.91 -1.38
C HIS A 290 -16.91 4.72 -1.89
N LEU A 291 -17.54 5.79 -2.35
CA LEU A 291 -18.76 5.77 -3.12
C LEU A 291 -18.45 6.04 -4.59
N HIS A 292 -18.82 5.14 -5.49
CA HIS A 292 -18.94 5.45 -6.91
C HIS A 292 -20.33 6.00 -7.18
N PHE A 293 -20.39 7.23 -7.70
CA PHE A 293 -21.63 7.92 -8.02
C PHE A 293 -21.73 8.22 -9.50
N GLY A 294 -22.76 7.69 -10.14
CA GLY A 294 -23.08 7.92 -11.56
C GLY A 294 -24.39 8.73 -11.70
N LEU A 295 -24.46 9.54 -12.75
CA LEU A 295 -25.64 10.27 -13.17
C LEU A 295 -25.87 10.12 -14.67
N GLY A 296 -27.09 9.83 -15.09
CA GLY A 296 -27.45 9.76 -16.50
C GLY A 296 -28.77 10.50 -16.77
N THR A 297 -28.92 10.99 -18.00
CA THR A 297 -30.21 11.50 -18.48
C THR A 297 -31.13 10.34 -18.83
N GLY A 298 -32.45 10.54 -18.69
CA GLY A 298 -33.46 9.50 -18.88
C GLY A 298 -33.58 8.53 -17.69
N TRP A 299 -34.59 7.67 -17.76
CA TRP A 299 -34.88 6.70 -16.70
C TRP A 299 -34.37 5.30 -17.06
N TYR A 300 -33.39 4.82 -16.32
CA TYR A 300 -32.94 3.43 -16.43
C TYR A 300 -33.99 2.47 -15.87
N GLY A 301 -34.35 1.50 -16.65
CA GLY A 301 -35.43 0.54 -16.39
C GLY A 301 -36.72 0.83 -17.16
N THR A 302 -36.93 2.07 -17.63
CA THR A 302 -38.08 2.48 -18.45
C THR A 302 -37.67 3.09 -19.80
N THR A 303 -37.05 4.26 -19.79
CA THR A 303 -36.50 4.90 -21.00
C THR A 303 -35.37 4.08 -21.61
N TYR A 304 -34.47 3.58 -20.77
CA TYR A 304 -33.36 2.71 -21.16
C TYR A 304 -33.49 1.34 -20.48
N THR A 305 -33.85 0.33 -21.23
CA THR A 305 -34.12 -1.03 -20.71
C THR A 305 -32.84 -1.85 -20.46
N SER A 306 -31.71 -1.46 -21.06
CA SER A 306 -30.43 -2.13 -20.83
C SER A 306 -29.39 -1.19 -20.21
N TYR A 307 -28.47 -1.77 -19.43
CA TYR A 307 -27.38 -1.03 -18.81
C TYR A 307 -26.50 -0.33 -19.83
N SER A 308 -26.18 -0.98 -20.95
CA SER A 308 -25.34 -0.38 -22.01
C SER A 308 -25.98 0.84 -22.65
N LYS A 309 -27.31 0.82 -22.87
CA LYS A 309 -28.03 1.99 -23.39
C LYS A 309 -28.05 3.14 -22.38
N TRP A 310 -28.21 2.84 -21.10
CA TRP A 310 -28.15 3.87 -20.07
C TRP A 310 -26.74 4.45 -19.92
N VAL A 311 -25.69 3.61 -19.94
CA VAL A 311 -24.29 4.06 -19.86
C VAL A 311 -23.93 5.02 -21.00
N ALA A 312 -24.49 4.85 -22.19
CA ALA A 312 -24.29 5.77 -23.32
C ALA A 312 -24.91 7.16 -23.08
N ASN A 313 -25.79 7.31 -22.09
CA ASN A 313 -26.47 8.56 -21.73
C ASN A 313 -26.00 9.11 -20.36
N LEU A 314 -24.89 8.60 -19.85
CA LEU A 314 -24.26 9.14 -18.64
C LEU A 314 -23.73 10.55 -18.91
N VAL A 315 -23.82 11.36 -17.88
CA VAL A 315 -23.31 12.72 -17.87
C VAL A 315 -22.28 12.88 -16.76
N ASP A 316 -21.36 13.83 -16.93
CA ASP A 316 -20.39 14.13 -15.87
C ASP A 316 -21.13 14.71 -14.65
N PRO A 317 -21.14 13.98 -13.52
CA PRO A 317 -21.81 14.46 -12.29
C PRO A 317 -21.25 15.79 -11.79
N LYS A 318 -20.01 16.14 -12.11
CA LYS A 318 -19.38 17.40 -11.71
C LYS A 318 -20.17 18.62 -12.20
N GLY A 319 -20.72 18.53 -13.43
CA GLY A 319 -21.53 19.61 -14.00
C GLY A 319 -22.87 19.85 -13.28
N TYR A 320 -23.39 18.84 -12.59
CA TYR A 320 -24.70 18.88 -11.91
C TYR A 320 -24.58 19.07 -10.39
N LEU A 321 -23.59 18.41 -9.77
CA LEU A 321 -23.41 18.38 -8.31
C LEU A 321 -22.23 19.21 -7.82
N LYS A 322 -21.56 19.96 -8.71
CA LYS A 322 -20.44 20.87 -8.38
C LYS A 322 -19.40 20.25 -7.47
N PHE A 323 -18.96 19.03 -7.79
CA PHE A 323 -17.86 18.42 -7.07
C PHE A 323 -16.58 19.23 -7.21
N PRO A 324 -15.78 19.35 -6.14
CA PRO A 324 -14.50 20.05 -6.20
C PRO A 324 -13.50 19.32 -7.09
N ASP A 325 -12.37 19.97 -7.35
CA ASP A 325 -11.30 19.39 -8.12
C ASP A 325 -10.74 18.13 -7.48
N LEU A 326 -10.04 17.31 -8.28
CA LEU A 326 -9.45 16.05 -7.85
C LEU A 326 -8.60 16.23 -6.59
N ARG A 327 -8.78 15.35 -5.63
CA ARG A 327 -8.12 15.39 -4.31
C ARG A 327 -8.44 16.61 -3.47
N LYS A 328 -9.46 17.39 -3.84
CA LYS A 328 -10.02 18.45 -3.01
C LYS A 328 -11.20 17.91 -2.21
N TYR A 329 -11.32 18.39 -1.00
CA TYR A 329 -12.34 18.00 -0.04
C TYR A 329 -13.59 18.88 -0.18
N PHE A 330 -14.77 18.33 0.12
CA PHE A 330 -16.00 19.08 0.32
C PHE A 330 -16.62 18.69 1.67
N TYR A 331 -17.32 19.59 2.29
CA TYR A 331 -17.82 19.46 3.66
C TYR A 331 -19.35 19.61 3.74
N THR A 332 -20.05 19.59 2.62
CA THR A 332 -21.48 19.81 2.54
C THR A 332 -22.08 19.07 1.35
N ARG A 333 -23.36 18.74 1.48
CA ARG A 333 -24.18 18.24 0.36
C ARG A 333 -24.71 19.36 -0.54
N VAL A 334 -24.66 20.58 -0.06
CA VAL A 334 -25.19 21.75 -0.76
C VAL A 334 -24.27 22.16 -1.91
N LEU A 335 -24.83 22.61 -3.02
CA LEU A 335 -24.14 22.99 -4.26
C LEU A 335 -23.73 24.45 -4.28
#